data_a4f3b3fbb534fecda6e543c6ac1517d0
#
_entry.id   a4f3b3fbb534fecda6e543c6ac1517d0
#
_cell.length_a   1.000
_cell.length_b   1.000
_cell.length_c   1.000
_cell.angle_alpha   90.00
_cell.angle_beta   90.00
_cell.angle_gamma   90.00
#
_symmetry.space_group_name_H-M   'P 1'
#
loop_
_entity.id
_entity.type
_entity.pdbx_description
1 polymer ?
#
loop_
_entity_poly.entity_id
_entity_poly.type
_entity_poly.pdbx_seq_one_letter_code
_entity_poly.pdbx_strand_id
1 'polypeptide(L)'
;MENPIIKKLFILFAASQLCSACLKDHALTGMFVSYKSANLRFEQSVLWNSTHPFKVVEVPSDDYTLLSMGDSHVGGTVNLVRLFRIARATQVSAVVMVGDLTNGRAADYAIFEQHLPSQDSLITFPIVGNHDLFYQGWNEFHARFGTSTYLFTIKTPVATDLCICLDTGGGTLGDKQLAWLTHLLGTTRSDYRHCFVFTHDNFFRFRRTVSTNPLVEELQVLIDLFTRYHVSMVINGHDHQHNSALFGITWYIVMDALEDGLSNAGYLRLTITNGNLHFTFEHF
;
A
#
# COMPACT_ATOMS: atom_id res chain seq x y z
N MET A 1 57.46 4.40 3.67
CA MET A 1 56.75 3.25 3.06
C MET A 1 55.48 2.99 3.86
N GLU A 2 54.34 3.30 3.31
CA GLU A 2 53.04 3.09 4.00
C GLU A 2 52.73 1.60 4.03
N ASN A 3 52.31 1.11 5.17
CA ASN A 3 52.02 -0.31 5.38
C ASN A 3 50.79 -0.69 4.55
N PRO A 4 50.90 -1.67 3.60
CA PRO A 4 49.81 -2.04 2.71
C PRO A 4 48.59 -2.62 3.45
N ILE A 5 48.77 -3.11 4.66
CA ILE A 5 47.66 -3.62 5.51
C ILE A 5 46.81 -2.46 6.02
N ILE A 6 47.40 -1.36 6.42
CA ILE A 6 46.71 -0.15 6.90
C ILE A 6 45.90 0.47 5.75
N LYS A 7 46.44 0.48 4.52
CA LYS A 7 45.75 0.98 3.34
C LYS A 7 44.51 0.13 2.97
N LYS A 8 44.63 -1.19 3.09
CA LYS A 8 43.52 -2.12 2.87
C LYS A 8 42.42 -1.98 3.96
N LEU A 9 42.82 -1.80 5.22
CA LEU A 9 41.88 -1.54 6.31
C LEU A 9 41.14 -0.19 6.14
N PHE A 10 41.85 0.84 5.68
CA PHE A 10 41.23 2.14 5.43
C PHE A 10 40.25 2.11 4.25
N ILE A 11 40.55 1.35 3.19
CA ILE A 11 39.68 1.17 2.04
C ILE A 11 38.42 0.37 2.46
N LEU A 12 38.57 -0.69 3.28
CA LEU A 12 37.44 -1.45 3.82
C LEU A 12 36.57 -0.59 4.74
N PHE A 13 37.17 0.24 5.58
CA PHE A 13 36.41 1.13 6.46
C PHE A 13 35.72 2.24 5.69
N ALA A 14 36.37 2.86 4.68
CA ALA A 14 35.74 3.84 3.80
C ALA A 14 34.61 3.23 2.95
N ALA A 15 34.77 1.99 2.46
CA ALA A 15 33.72 1.28 1.75
C ALA A 15 32.52 0.97 2.67
N SER A 16 32.76 0.62 3.94
CA SER A 16 31.68 0.40 4.92
C SER A 16 30.91 1.68 5.25
N GLN A 17 31.60 2.84 5.30
CA GLN A 17 30.96 4.15 5.54
C GLN A 17 30.16 4.62 4.31
N LEU A 18 30.64 4.36 3.10
CA LEU A 18 29.91 4.66 1.85
C LEU A 18 28.64 3.78 1.72
N CYS A 19 28.72 2.50 2.10
CA CYS A 19 27.54 1.65 2.17
C CYS A 19 26.53 2.13 3.22
N SER A 20 27.01 2.64 4.37
CA SER A 20 26.13 3.17 5.43
C SER A 20 25.43 4.49 5.04
N ALA A 21 26.05 5.31 4.18
CA ALA A 21 25.47 6.58 3.74
C ALA A 21 24.35 6.38 2.70
N CYS A 22 24.42 5.31 1.88
CA CYS A 22 23.34 4.94 0.95
C CYS A 22 22.22 4.12 1.61
N LEU A 23 22.39 3.69 2.87
CA LEU A 23 21.50 2.78 3.58
C LEU A 23 20.63 3.48 4.62
N LYS A 24 20.63 4.82 4.65
CA LYS A 24 19.82 5.55 5.65
C LYS A 24 18.32 5.22 5.57
N ASP A 25 17.84 4.85 4.39
CA ASP A 25 16.42 4.56 4.16
C ASP A 25 16.09 3.05 4.12
N HIS A 26 17.11 2.16 4.17
CA HIS A 26 16.89 0.72 4.07
C HIS A 26 17.60 -0.01 5.21
N ALA A 27 16.86 -0.30 6.27
CA ALA A 27 17.36 -1.15 7.35
C ALA A 27 17.55 -2.60 6.85
N LEU A 28 18.70 -2.88 6.19
CA LEU A 28 19.01 -4.22 5.65
C LEU A 28 18.80 -5.33 6.70
N THR A 29 19.07 -5.05 7.97
CA THR A 29 18.79 -5.96 9.07
C THR A 29 17.31 -6.28 9.22
N GLY A 30 16.42 -5.34 8.95
CA GLY A 30 14.97 -5.54 8.97
C GLY A 30 14.47 -6.50 7.89
N MET A 31 15.11 -6.50 6.73
CA MET A 31 14.78 -7.41 5.62
C MET A 31 15.05 -8.88 5.96
N PHE A 32 16.06 -9.16 6.78
CA PHE A 32 16.43 -10.51 7.18
C PHE A 32 15.62 -11.06 8.37
N VAL A 33 14.78 -10.24 8.99
CA VAL A 33 13.98 -10.61 10.17
C VAL A 33 12.49 -10.78 9.86
N SER A 34 12.06 -10.61 8.62
CA SER A 34 10.69 -10.88 8.20
C SER A 34 10.55 -12.35 7.74
N TYR A 35 10.04 -13.20 8.61
CA TYR A 35 9.93 -14.65 8.36
C TYR A 35 8.58 -15.09 7.81
N LYS A 36 7.62 -14.17 7.70
CA LYS A 36 6.28 -14.52 7.24
C LYS A 36 6.20 -14.42 5.72
N SER A 37 6.05 -15.58 5.04
CA SER A 37 5.82 -15.59 3.59
C SER A 37 4.49 -14.95 3.21
N ALA A 38 4.35 -14.51 1.95
CA ALA A 38 3.09 -13.98 1.42
C ALA A 38 1.92 -14.96 1.62
N ASN A 39 2.15 -16.25 1.34
CA ASN A 39 1.12 -17.28 1.55
C ASN A 39 0.68 -17.41 3.01
N LEU A 40 1.61 -17.30 3.97
CA LEU A 40 1.26 -17.38 5.39
C LEU A 40 0.50 -16.12 5.85
N ARG A 41 0.90 -14.93 5.41
CA ARG A 41 0.19 -13.69 5.70
C ARG A 41 -1.22 -13.70 5.09
N PHE A 42 -1.36 -14.23 3.89
CA PHE A 42 -2.66 -14.43 3.26
C PHE A 42 -3.55 -15.39 4.06
N GLU A 43 -3.04 -16.55 4.50
CA GLU A 43 -3.80 -17.49 5.33
C GLU A 43 -4.28 -16.86 6.64
N GLN A 44 -3.41 -16.09 7.29
CA GLN A 44 -3.77 -15.35 8.51
C GLN A 44 -4.83 -14.28 8.24
N SER A 45 -4.73 -13.58 7.11
CA SER A 45 -5.73 -12.60 6.66
C SER A 45 -7.08 -13.27 6.40
N VAL A 46 -7.12 -14.40 5.69
CA VAL A 46 -8.35 -15.16 5.43
C VAL A 46 -8.99 -15.66 6.72
N LEU A 47 -8.19 -16.16 7.65
CA LEU A 47 -8.69 -16.60 8.95
C LEU A 47 -9.32 -15.44 9.73
N TRP A 48 -8.68 -14.27 9.75
CA TRP A 48 -9.25 -13.07 10.35
C TRP A 48 -10.57 -12.67 9.67
N ASN A 49 -10.58 -12.61 8.34
CA ASN A 49 -11.75 -12.24 7.56
C ASN A 49 -12.94 -13.19 7.75
N SER A 50 -12.69 -14.45 8.11
CA SER A 50 -13.78 -15.44 8.36
C SER A 50 -14.64 -15.08 9.57
N THR A 51 -14.12 -14.31 10.50
CA THR A 51 -14.82 -13.83 11.71
C THR A 51 -15.12 -12.33 11.70
N HIS A 52 -14.59 -11.62 10.69
CA HIS A 52 -14.77 -10.17 10.51
C HIS A 52 -15.24 -9.94 9.07
N PRO A 53 -16.56 -9.85 8.82
CA PRO A 53 -17.07 -9.67 7.48
C PRO A 53 -16.55 -8.39 6.83
N PHE A 54 -16.43 -8.40 5.51
CA PHE A 54 -15.99 -7.25 4.76
C PHE A 54 -16.93 -6.05 4.95
N LYS A 55 -16.38 -4.85 4.94
CA LYS A 55 -17.12 -3.63 5.20
C LYS A 55 -17.86 -3.15 3.96
N VAL A 56 -19.12 -2.77 4.14
CA VAL A 56 -19.89 -2.00 3.16
C VAL A 56 -19.90 -0.55 3.63
N VAL A 57 -19.36 0.35 2.81
CA VAL A 57 -19.44 1.79 3.03
C VAL A 57 -20.64 2.32 2.25
N GLU A 58 -21.71 2.62 2.95
CA GLU A 58 -22.91 3.20 2.32
C GLU A 58 -22.74 4.71 2.18
N VAL A 59 -23.02 5.23 0.99
CA VAL A 59 -22.98 6.66 0.68
C VAL A 59 -24.34 7.14 0.20
N PRO A 60 -24.74 8.39 0.56
CA PRO A 60 -26.12 8.86 0.32
C PRO A 60 -26.37 9.28 -1.13
N SER A 61 -25.34 9.43 -1.95
CA SER A 61 -25.44 9.83 -3.35
C SER A 61 -24.59 8.93 -4.24
N ASP A 62 -24.73 9.05 -5.57
CA ASP A 62 -23.84 8.36 -6.49
C ASP A 62 -22.44 9.00 -6.55
N ASP A 63 -22.33 10.22 -6.08
CA ASP A 63 -21.05 10.93 -5.99
C ASP A 63 -20.39 10.64 -4.65
N TYR A 64 -19.11 10.25 -4.68
CA TYR A 64 -18.32 10.03 -3.48
C TYR A 64 -16.82 10.24 -3.75
N THR A 65 -16.06 10.39 -2.67
CA THR A 65 -14.60 10.56 -2.73
C THR A 65 -13.92 9.59 -1.79
N LEU A 66 -12.87 8.95 -2.27
CA LEU A 66 -11.86 8.25 -1.47
C LEU A 66 -10.56 9.01 -1.50
N LEU A 67 -9.80 9.01 -0.41
CA LEU A 67 -8.39 9.36 -0.44
C LEU A 67 -7.55 8.09 -0.34
N SER A 68 -6.39 8.10 -1.00
CA SER A 68 -5.37 7.08 -0.82
C SER A 68 -4.05 7.71 -0.45
N MET A 69 -3.33 7.08 0.47
CA MET A 69 -2.00 7.48 0.92
C MET A 69 -1.14 6.25 1.13
N GLY A 70 0.16 6.40 1.06
CA GLY A 70 1.15 5.40 1.40
C GLY A 70 2.45 6.04 1.85
N ASP A 71 3.42 5.21 2.19
CA ASP A 71 4.80 5.63 2.41
C ASP A 71 4.91 6.78 3.45
N SER A 72 4.17 6.65 4.55
CA SER A 72 4.27 7.60 5.67
C SER A 72 5.49 7.35 6.55
N HIS A 73 6.04 6.13 6.54
CA HIS A 73 7.26 5.72 7.23
C HIS A 73 7.37 6.33 8.63
N VAL A 74 6.35 6.15 9.44
CA VAL A 74 6.20 6.87 10.71
C VAL A 74 7.50 7.02 11.50
N GLY A 75 7.99 8.22 11.50
CA GLY A 75 9.02 8.85 12.28
C GLY A 75 8.59 10.28 12.53
N GLY A 76 7.89 10.90 11.55
CA GLY A 76 7.07 12.11 11.67
C GLY A 76 5.59 11.80 11.48
N THR A 77 4.71 12.66 11.96
CA THR A 77 3.25 12.48 11.90
C THR A 77 2.50 13.71 11.45
N VAL A 78 3.22 14.75 11.00
CA VAL A 78 2.63 16.05 10.62
C VAL A 78 1.74 15.89 9.39
N ASN A 79 2.25 15.25 8.33
CA ASN A 79 1.50 15.02 7.10
C ASN A 79 0.35 14.02 7.33
N LEU A 80 0.55 12.98 8.14
CA LEU A 80 -0.48 12.01 8.50
C LEU A 80 -1.68 12.69 9.18
N VAL A 81 -1.41 13.51 10.20
CA VAL A 81 -2.44 14.28 10.92
C VAL A 81 -3.13 15.27 9.98
N ARG A 82 -2.36 15.92 9.10
CA ARG A 82 -2.90 16.88 8.12
C ARG A 82 -3.83 16.19 7.13
N LEU A 83 -3.46 15.02 6.62
CA LEU A 83 -4.30 14.22 5.73
C LEU A 83 -5.63 13.86 6.39
N PHE A 84 -5.62 13.31 7.60
CA PHE A 84 -6.86 12.94 8.29
C PHE A 84 -7.75 14.15 8.62
N ARG A 85 -7.15 15.32 8.87
CA ARG A 85 -7.89 16.57 9.03
C ARG A 85 -8.57 16.98 7.72
N ILE A 86 -7.85 16.90 6.59
CA ILE A 86 -8.41 17.19 5.25
C ILE A 86 -9.53 16.20 4.95
N ALA A 87 -9.32 14.91 5.16
CA ALA A 87 -10.31 13.86 4.91
C ALA A 87 -11.63 14.11 5.66
N ARG A 88 -11.54 14.50 6.94
CA ARG A 88 -12.73 14.87 7.72
C ARG A 88 -13.38 16.17 7.24
N ALA A 89 -12.58 17.20 6.96
CA ALA A 89 -13.10 18.50 6.52
C ALA A 89 -13.80 18.42 5.16
N THR A 90 -13.35 17.52 4.27
CA THR A 90 -13.95 17.29 2.96
C THR A 90 -14.94 16.13 2.93
N GLN A 91 -15.22 15.53 4.09
CA GLN A 91 -16.22 14.46 4.27
C GLN A 91 -16.03 13.29 3.28
N VAL A 92 -14.80 12.84 3.08
CA VAL A 92 -14.54 11.69 2.21
C VAL A 92 -15.15 10.42 2.78
N SER A 93 -15.53 9.50 1.92
CA SER A 93 -16.19 8.24 2.31
C SER A 93 -15.23 7.29 3.05
N ALA A 94 -13.94 7.29 2.68
CA ALA A 94 -12.90 6.52 3.36
C ALA A 94 -11.49 7.00 2.96
N VAL A 95 -10.49 6.54 3.73
CA VAL A 95 -9.07 6.65 3.40
C VAL A 95 -8.49 5.24 3.26
N VAL A 96 -7.84 4.95 2.12
CA VAL A 96 -7.11 3.71 1.90
C VAL A 96 -5.61 3.96 2.09
N MET A 97 -4.98 3.19 2.94
CA MET A 97 -3.58 3.35 3.33
C MET A 97 -2.76 2.21 2.71
N VAL A 98 -2.05 2.50 1.60
CA VAL A 98 -1.47 1.49 0.71
C VAL A 98 -0.04 1.08 1.09
N GLY A 99 0.24 0.91 2.36
CA GLY A 99 1.48 0.33 2.86
C GLY A 99 2.59 1.33 3.15
N ASP A 100 3.68 0.79 3.70
CA ASP A 100 4.81 1.52 4.27
C ASP A 100 4.34 2.60 5.26
N LEU A 101 3.39 2.16 6.10
CA LEU A 101 2.79 3.01 7.14
C LEU A 101 3.81 3.29 8.25
N THR A 102 4.71 2.33 8.47
CA THR A 102 5.74 2.34 9.52
C THR A 102 7.07 1.83 8.97
N ASN A 103 8.10 1.79 9.83
CA ASN A 103 9.35 1.11 9.55
C ASN A 103 9.43 -0.29 10.21
N GLY A 104 8.29 -0.87 10.55
CA GLY A 104 8.15 -2.24 11.03
C GLY A 104 8.40 -2.47 12.51
N ARG A 105 8.81 -1.46 13.29
CA ARG A 105 9.05 -1.60 14.72
C ARG A 105 7.77 -1.42 15.51
N ALA A 106 7.63 -2.14 16.62
CA ALA A 106 6.48 -2.00 17.53
C ALA A 106 6.25 -0.55 18.00
N ALA A 107 7.32 0.20 18.23
CA ALA A 107 7.26 1.63 18.59
C ALA A 107 6.66 2.48 17.48
N ASP A 108 7.02 2.21 16.22
CA ASP A 108 6.51 2.94 15.06
C ASP A 108 5.00 2.67 14.89
N TYR A 109 4.59 1.41 15.03
CA TYR A 109 3.17 1.03 15.03
C TYR A 109 2.38 1.69 16.14
N ALA A 110 2.94 1.79 17.36
CA ALA A 110 2.28 2.47 18.47
C ALA A 110 2.08 3.97 18.17
N ILE A 111 3.07 4.63 17.58
CA ILE A 111 2.97 6.03 17.15
C ILE A 111 1.91 6.17 16.04
N PHE A 112 1.94 5.31 15.03
CA PHE A 112 0.98 5.34 13.94
C PHE A 112 -0.46 5.18 14.46
N GLU A 113 -0.70 4.17 15.30
CA GLU A 113 -2.02 3.88 15.89
C GLU A 113 -2.59 5.06 16.70
N GLN A 114 -1.74 5.77 17.46
CA GLN A 114 -2.15 6.96 18.23
C GLN A 114 -2.71 8.09 17.35
N HIS A 115 -2.33 8.15 16.09
CA HIS A 115 -2.74 9.19 15.16
C HIS A 115 -3.89 8.75 14.24
N LEU A 116 -4.25 7.47 14.25
CA LEU A 116 -5.39 6.98 13.47
C LEU A 116 -6.71 7.54 14.01
N PRO A 117 -7.61 7.95 13.09
CA PRO A 117 -8.97 8.30 13.48
C PRO A 117 -9.72 7.05 13.96
N SER A 118 -10.69 7.23 14.85
CA SER A 118 -11.65 6.16 15.11
C SER A 118 -12.46 5.85 13.83
N GLN A 119 -12.79 4.59 13.65
CA GLN A 119 -13.56 4.13 12.47
C GLN A 119 -14.95 4.79 12.36
N ASP A 120 -15.51 5.25 13.48
CA ASP A 120 -16.78 5.99 13.50
C ASP A 120 -16.62 7.45 12.99
N SER A 121 -15.41 8.02 13.12
CA SER A 121 -15.14 9.39 12.69
C SER A 121 -14.61 9.48 11.26
N LEU A 122 -13.88 8.46 10.81
CA LEU A 122 -13.33 8.36 9.47
C LEU A 122 -12.94 6.89 9.21
N ILE A 123 -13.55 6.29 8.22
CA ILE A 123 -13.27 4.91 7.84
C ILE A 123 -11.88 4.83 7.19
N THR A 124 -11.04 3.93 7.69
CA THR A 124 -9.71 3.70 7.15
C THR A 124 -9.49 2.22 6.80
N PHE A 125 -8.74 1.98 5.73
CA PHE A 125 -8.44 0.66 5.18
C PHE A 125 -6.93 0.49 5.01
N PRO A 126 -6.21 -0.07 6.00
CA PRO A 126 -4.78 -0.29 5.91
C PRO A 126 -4.41 -1.56 5.14
N ILE A 127 -3.37 -1.51 4.33
CA ILE A 127 -2.65 -2.65 3.82
C ILE A 127 -1.16 -2.54 4.17
N VAL A 128 -0.46 -3.66 4.13
CA VAL A 128 0.96 -3.73 4.48
C VAL A 128 1.84 -3.35 3.29
N GLY A 129 2.92 -2.59 3.55
CA GLY A 129 4.02 -2.39 2.62
C GLY A 129 5.25 -3.19 3.04
N ASN A 130 6.36 -3.02 2.33
CA ASN A 130 7.57 -3.79 2.62
C ASN A 130 8.28 -3.33 3.91
N HIS A 131 8.29 -2.04 4.22
CA HIS A 131 8.84 -1.54 5.49
C HIS A 131 8.02 -2.00 6.69
N ASP A 132 6.72 -2.12 6.55
CA ASP A 132 5.84 -2.64 7.59
C ASP A 132 6.18 -4.09 7.99
N LEU A 133 6.84 -4.83 7.11
CA LEU A 133 7.26 -6.22 7.36
C LEU A 133 8.61 -6.33 8.05
N PHE A 134 9.41 -5.27 8.14
CA PHE A 134 10.72 -5.30 8.79
C PHE A 134 10.59 -5.67 10.27
N TYR A 135 11.64 -6.22 10.87
CA TYR A 135 11.71 -6.56 12.30
C TYR A 135 10.54 -7.43 12.79
N GLN A 136 10.04 -8.34 11.95
CA GLN A 136 8.82 -9.13 12.19
C GLN A 136 7.55 -8.25 12.33
N GLY A 137 7.53 -7.10 11.66
CA GLY A 137 6.45 -6.14 11.74
C GLY A 137 5.08 -6.66 11.32
N TRP A 138 5.01 -7.76 10.54
CA TRP A 138 3.74 -8.44 10.30
C TRP A 138 3.01 -8.82 11.58
N ASN A 139 3.71 -9.24 12.61
CA ASN A 139 3.06 -9.57 13.89
C ASN A 139 2.40 -8.34 14.51
N GLU A 140 3.05 -7.18 14.41
CA GLU A 140 2.53 -5.90 14.87
C GLU A 140 1.35 -5.41 14.04
N PHE A 141 1.47 -5.50 12.70
CA PHE A 141 0.41 -5.16 11.77
C PHE A 141 -0.82 -6.04 11.99
N HIS A 142 -0.63 -7.35 12.02
CA HIS A 142 -1.72 -8.32 12.17
C HIS A 142 -2.42 -8.20 13.54
N ALA A 143 -1.69 -7.92 14.61
CA ALA A 143 -2.27 -7.71 15.92
C ALA A 143 -3.20 -6.48 16.00
N ARG A 144 -2.91 -5.43 15.22
CA ARG A 144 -3.66 -4.16 15.21
C ARG A 144 -4.77 -4.12 14.17
N PHE A 145 -4.47 -4.60 12.97
CA PHE A 145 -5.34 -4.47 11.81
C PHE A 145 -5.95 -5.80 11.34
N GLY A 146 -5.41 -6.91 11.78
CA GLY A 146 -5.92 -8.26 11.56
C GLY A 146 -5.68 -8.82 10.16
N THR A 147 -5.74 -8.00 9.13
CA THR A 147 -5.68 -8.44 7.73
C THR A 147 -5.02 -7.41 6.84
N SER A 148 -4.35 -7.86 5.79
CA SER A 148 -3.85 -7.02 4.69
C SER A 148 -4.41 -7.45 3.33
N THR A 149 -5.10 -8.59 3.28
CA THR A 149 -5.81 -9.05 2.07
C THR A 149 -7.29 -9.18 2.37
N TYR A 150 -8.06 -8.27 1.83
CA TYR A 150 -9.50 -8.20 2.06
C TYR A 150 -10.18 -7.39 0.96
N LEU A 151 -11.50 -7.30 1.03
CA LEU A 151 -12.29 -6.43 0.17
C LEU A 151 -13.25 -5.59 1.00
N PHE A 152 -13.65 -4.47 0.43
CA PHE A 152 -14.78 -3.66 0.89
C PHE A 152 -15.53 -3.13 -0.32
N THR A 153 -16.73 -2.64 -0.10
CA THR A 153 -17.53 -2.06 -1.19
C THR A 153 -17.99 -0.66 -0.83
N ILE A 154 -18.14 0.18 -1.85
CA ILE A 154 -18.83 1.46 -1.74
C ILE A 154 -20.21 1.26 -2.38
N LYS A 155 -21.25 1.34 -1.56
CA LYS A 155 -22.62 1.17 -2.00
C LYS A 155 -23.30 2.53 -2.12
N THR A 156 -23.63 2.90 -3.33
CA THR A 156 -24.42 4.08 -3.66
C THR A 156 -25.89 3.70 -3.85
N PRO A 157 -26.82 4.66 -3.98
CA PRO A 157 -28.21 4.36 -4.30
C PRO A 157 -28.44 3.66 -5.65
N VAL A 158 -27.50 3.76 -6.59
CA VAL A 158 -27.67 3.25 -7.96
C VAL A 158 -26.71 2.14 -8.34
N ALA A 159 -25.57 2.00 -7.66
CA ALA A 159 -24.54 1.01 -7.98
C ALA A 159 -23.71 0.62 -6.76
N THR A 160 -22.94 -0.44 -6.92
CA THR A 160 -21.90 -0.81 -5.93
C THR A 160 -20.56 -0.89 -6.64
N ASP A 161 -19.53 -0.35 -6.01
CA ASP A 161 -18.15 -0.39 -6.50
C ASP A 161 -17.31 -1.31 -5.59
N LEU A 162 -16.46 -2.15 -6.18
CA LEU A 162 -15.61 -3.11 -5.49
C LEU A 162 -14.24 -2.53 -5.23
N CYS A 163 -13.77 -2.66 -4.01
CA CYS A 163 -12.42 -2.30 -3.58
C CYS A 163 -11.70 -3.55 -3.07
N ILE A 164 -10.60 -3.92 -3.69
CA ILE A 164 -9.79 -5.09 -3.35
C ILE A 164 -8.46 -4.60 -2.79
N CYS A 165 -8.14 -5.02 -1.57
CA CYS A 165 -6.87 -4.76 -0.90
C CYS A 165 -5.98 -5.98 -1.00
N LEU A 166 -4.74 -5.82 -1.50
CA LEU A 166 -3.78 -6.90 -1.73
C LEU A 166 -2.49 -6.67 -0.94
N ASP A 167 -1.95 -7.74 -0.40
CA ASP A 167 -0.63 -7.75 0.24
C ASP A 167 0.45 -8.06 -0.80
N THR A 168 1.18 -7.03 -1.21
CA THR A 168 2.38 -7.15 -2.05
C THR A 168 3.67 -6.76 -1.33
N GLY A 169 3.64 -6.54 -0.01
CA GLY A 169 4.79 -6.07 0.75
C GLY A 169 6.03 -6.97 0.69
N GLY A 170 5.91 -8.20 0.22
CA GLY A 170 7.03 -9.10 -0.06
C GLY A 170 7.46 -9.15 -1.53
N GLY A 171 6.97 -8.27 -2.40
CA GLY A 171 7.21 -8.29 -3.85
C GLY A 171 6.41 -9.36 -4.61
N THR A 172 5.48 -10.03 -3.96
CA THR A 172 4.66 -11.10 -4.55
C THR A 172 3.37 -11.27 -3.77
N LEU A 173 2.30 -11.64 -4.44
CA LEU A 173 1.06 -12.12 -3.84
C LEU A 173 1.22 -13.53 -3.24
N GLY A 174 2.12 -14.32 -3.82
CA GLY A 174 2.20 -15.75 -3.59
C GLY A 174 1.04 -16.52 -4.21
N ASP A 175 1.16 -17.83 -4.27
CA ASP A 175 0.22 -18.69 -5.00
C ASP A 175 -1.22 -18.62 -4.46
N LYS A 176 -1.37 -18.53 -3.15
CA LYS A 176 -2.70 -18.58 -2.50
C LYS A 176 -3.49 -17.31 -2.72
N GLN A 177 -2.88 -16.15 -2.54
CA GLN A 177 -3.55 -14.88 -2.77
C GLN A 177 -3.85 -14.67 -4.25
N LEU A 178 -2.93 -15.06 -5.14
CA LEU A 178 -3.14 -15.00 -6.58
C LEU A 178 -4.30 -15.90 -7.03
N ALA A 179 -4.39 -17.12 -6.51
CA ALA A 179 -5.52 -18.02 -6.79
C ALA A 179 -6.84 -17.46 -6.27
N TRP A 180 -6.85 -16.88 -5.06
CA TRP A 180 -8.01 -16.22 -4.50
C TRP A 180 -8.47 -15.03 -5.36
N LEU A 181 -7.53 -14.16 -5.76
CA LEU A 181 -7.83 -13.00 -6.60
C LEU A 181 -8.41 -13.40 -7.95
N THR A 182 -7.81 -14.43 -8.58
CA THR A 182 -8.30 -14.97 -9.86
C THR A 182 -9.74 -15.50 -9.74
N HIS A 183 -10.01 -16.23 -8.68
CA HIS A 183 -11.37 -16.74 -8.40
C HIS A 183 -12.34 -15.59 -8.11
N LEU A 184 -11.98 -14.65 -7.26
CA LEU A 184 -12.79 -13.48 -6.91
C LEU A 184 -13.20 -12.69 -8.16
N LEU A 185 -12.22 -12.30 -8.98
CA LEU A 185 -12.50 -11.54 -10.20
C LEU A 185 -13.36 -12.33 -11.19
N GLY A 186 -13.09 -13.63 -11.34
CA GLY A 186 -13.85 -14.50 -12.24
C GLY A 186 -15.29 -14.76 -11.84
N THR A 187 -15.62 -14.65 -10.56
CA THR A 187 -16.94 -15.00 -10.03
C THR A 187 -17.81 -13.81 -9.66
N THR A 188 -17.21 -12.67 -9.29
CA THR A 188 -17.99 -11.57 -8.71
C THR A 188 -17.81 -10.23 -9.42
N ARG A 189 -16.78 -10.06 -10.26
CA ARG A 189 -16.45 -8.74 -10.86
C ARG A 189 -17.61 -8.12 -11.63
N SER A 190 -18.40 -8.92 -12.32
CA SER A 190 -19.54 -8.46 -13.12
C SER A 190 -20.66 -7.80 -12.31
N ASP A 191 -20.70 -8.02 -11.00
CA ASP A 191 -21.74 -7.50 -10.12
C ASP A 191 -21.49 -6.05 -9.68
N TYR A 192 -20.33 -5.49 -10.08
CA TYR A 192 -19.87 -4.17 -9.64
C TYR A 192 -19.64 -3.24 -10.83
N ARG A 193 -19.97 -1.96 -10.65
CA ARG A 193 -19.75 -0.90 -11.65
C ARG A 193 -18.24 -0.68 -11.86
N HIS A 194 -17.52 -0.26 -10.81
CA HIS A 194 -16.08 -0.10 -10.80
C HIS A 194 -15.41 -1.18 -9.95
N CYS A 195 -14.15 -1.44 -10.26
CA CYS A 195 -13.27 -2.27 -9.44
C CYS A 195 -11.94 -1.54 -9.24
N PHE A 196 -11.61 -1.28 -7.99
CA PHE A 196 -10.36 -0.66 -7.56
C PHE A 196 -9.51 -1.70 -6.86
N VAL A 197 -8.24 -1.78 -7.22
CA VAL A 197 -7.25 -2.61 -6.54
C VAL A 197 -6.26 -1.69 -5.83
N PHE A 198 -6.10 -1.90 -4.55
CA PHE A 198 -5.15 -1.19 -3.70
C PHE A 198 -4.05 -2.15 -3.28
N THR A 199 -2.82 -1.78 -3.51
CA THR A 199 -1.67 -2.60 -3.18
C THR A 199 -0.45 -1.69 -2.95
N HIS A 200 0.64 -2.21 -2.39
CA HIS A 200 1.79 -1.36 -2.10
C HIS A 200 2.78 -1.31 -3.26
N ASP A 201 3.24 -2.47 -3.73
CA ASP A 201 4.33 -2.55 -4.69
C ASP A 201 3.89 -2.08 -6.09
N ASN A 202 4.73 -1.27 -6.75
CA ASN A 202 4.43 -0.73 -8.06
C ASN A 202 4.71 -1.76 -9.16
N PHE A 203 3.74 -2.03 -10.00
CA PHE A 203 3.88 -2.96 -11.12
C PHE A 203 4.77 -2.42 -12.25
N PHE A 204 4.77 -1.12 -12.50
CA PHE A 204 5.56 -0.48 -13.57
C PHE A 204 6.68 0.37 -12.98
N ARG A 205 7.62 -0.26 -12.29
CA ARG A 205 8.69 0.45 -11.59
C ARG A 205 9.71 1.05 -12.54
N PHE A 206 10.02 2.34 -12.32
CA PHE A 206 11.09 3.04 -13.01
C PHE A 206 12.47 2.75 -12.42
N ARG A 207 12.53 2.39 -11.14
CA ARG A 207 13.77 2.04 -10.45
C ARG A 207 13.63 0.71 -9.74
N ARG A 208 14.73 -0.04 -9.66
CA ARG A 208 14.82 -1.21 -8.79
C ARG A 208 15.46 -0.79 -7.48
N THR A 209 14.92 -1.28 -6.38
CA THR A 209 15.52 -1.16 -5.06
C THR A 209 16.22 -2.46 -4.68
N VAL A 210 17.03 -2.42 -3.62
CA VAL A 210 17.65 -3.64 -3.08
C VAL A 210 16.68 -4.45 -2.21
N SER A 211 15.55 -3.87 -1.81
CA SER A 211 14.63 -4.48 -0.85
C SER A 211 13.53 -5.29 -1.51
N THR A 212 12.67 -4.65 -2.26
CA THR A 212 11.47 -5.29 -2.78
C THR A 212 11.28 -4.94 -4.24
N ASN A 213 11.05 -5.95 -5.07
CA ASN A 213 10.74 -5.79 -6.48
C ASN A 213 9.71 -6.85 -6.86
N PRO A 214 8.68 -6.52 -7.67
CA PRO A 214 7.68 -7.47 -8.09
C PRO A 214 8.30 -8.59 -8.94
N LEU A 215 7.75 -9.79 -8.84
CA LEU A 215 8.09 -10.89 -9.72
C LEU A 215 7.52 -10.64 -11.11
N VAL A 216 8.40 -10.68 -12.14
CA VAL A 216 8.01 -10.35 -13.52
C VAL A 216 6.93 -11.29 -14.06
N GLU A 217 7.00 -12.58 -13.76
CA GLU A 217 5.99 -13.56 -14.20
C GLU A 217 4.63 -13.29 -13.55
N GLU A 218 4.60 -13.04 -12.24
CA GLU A 218 3.37 -12.70 -11.54
C GLU A 218 2.79 -11.38 -12.04
N LEU A 219 3.64 -10.39 -12.31
CA LEU A 219 3.25 -9.11 -12.90
C LEU A 219 2.49 -9.29 -14.22
N GLN A 220 2.98 -10.14 -15.11
CA GLN A 220 2.32 -10.43 -16.39
C GLN A 220 0.94 -11.06 -16.18
N VAL A 221 0.82 -11.99 -15.22
CA VAL A 221 -0.46 -12.60 -14.86
C VAL A 221 -1.43 -11.56 -14.30
N LEU A 222 -0.97 -10.66 -13.44
CA LEU A 222 -1.81 -9.62 -12.87
C LEU A 222 -2.31 -8.62 -13.90
N ILE A 223 -1.45 -8.20 -14.83
CA ILE A 223 -1.85 -7.33 -15.96
C ILE A 223 -2.93 -8.00 -16.82
N ASP A 224 -2.77 -9.28 -17.16
CA ASP A 224 -3.77 -10.05 -17.89
C ASP A 224 -5.09 -10.13 -17.11
N LEU A 225 -5.05 -10.48 -15.82
CA LEU A 225 -6.24 -10.54 -14.97
C LEU A 225 -6.97 -9.20 -14.91
N PHE A 226 -6.25 -8.12 -14.64
CA PHE A 226 -6.86 -6.79 -14.49
C PHE A 226 -7.46 -6.29 -15.80
N THR A 227 -6.81 -6.58 -16.93
CA THR A 227 -7.36 -6.26 -18.26
C THR A 227 -8.58 -7.10 -18.58
N ARG A 228 -8.50 -8.41 -18.39
CA ARG A 228 -9.57 -9.38 -18.69
C ARG A 228 -10.83 -9.11 -17.89
N TYR A 229 -10.67 -8.80 -16.62
CA TYR A 229 -11.80 -8.56 -15.70
C TYR A 229 -12.14 -7.07 -15.53
N HIS A 230 -11.63 -6.21 -16.41
CA HIS A 230 -11.99 -4.80 -16.45
C HIS A 230 -11.82 -4.10 -15.08
N VAL A 231 -10.66 -4.30 -14.44
CA VAL A 231 -10.30 -3.52 -13.26
C VAL A 231 -10.15 -2.06 -13.69
N SER A 232 -10.84 -1.16 -13.00
CA SER A 232 -10.87 0.26 -13.38
C SER A 232 -9.55 0.95 -13.05
N MET A 233 -8.98 0.63 -11.88
CA MET A 233 -7.76 1.27 -11.41
C MET A 233 -6.99 0.37 -10.44
N VAL A 234 -5.66 0.39 -10.54
CA VAL A 234 -4.71 -0.19 -9.59
C VAL A 234 -3.93 0.95 -8.96
N ILE A 235 -3.91 1.05 -7.64
CA ILE A 235 -3.34 2.16 -6.88
C ILE A 235 -2.21 1.63 -5.99
N ASN A 236 -1.02 2.22 -6.15
CA ASN A 236 0.22 1.79 -5.51
C ASN A 236 0.94 2.96 -4.80
N GLY A 237 1.81 2.62 -3.84
CA GLY A 237 2.84 3.49 -3.27
C GLY A 237 4.24 3.11 -3.73
N HIS A 238 5.17 3.00 -2.76
CA HIS A 238 6.49 2.39 -2.85
C HIS A 238 7.58 3.19 -3.59
N ASP A 239 7.29 3.84 -4.70
CA ASP A 239 8.30 4.57 -5.48
C ASP A 239 8.46 6.04 -5.06
N HIS A 240 7.63 6.53 -4.16
CA HIS A 240 7.67 7.90 -3.59
C HIS A 240 7.59 9.02 -4.63
N GLN A 241 7.14 8.71 -5.83
CA GLN A 241 6.99 9.66 -6.93
C GLN A 241 5.75 9.30 -7.74
N HIS A 242 4.81 10.23 -7.81
CA HIS A 242 3.56 9.96 -8.50
C HIS A 242 3.77 9.73 -10.00
N ASN A 243 2.99 8.82 -10.51
CA ASN A 243 2.88 8.53 -11.94
C ASN A 243 1.52 7.92 -12.24
N SER A 244 1.09 8.03 -13.48
CA SER A 244 -0.11 7.36 -13.96
C SER A 244 0.10 6.83 -15.37
N ALA A 245 -0.40 5.63 -15.64
CA ALA A 245 -0.39 5.01 -16.96
C ALA A 245 -1.72 4.32 -17.21
N LEU A 246 -2.26 4.49 -18.40
CA LEU A 246 -3.40 3.72 -18.87
C LEU A 246 -2.89 2.57 -19.74
N PHE A 247 -3.15 1.33 -19.27
CA PHE A 247 -2.84 0.14 -20.05
C PHE A 247 -4.13 -0.65 -20.31
N GLY A 248 -4.48 -0.77 -21.58
CA GLY A 248 -5.82 -1.24 -21.95
C GLY A 248 -6.89 -0.27 -21.47
N ILE A 249 -7.69 -0.69 -20.50
CA ILE A 249 -8.75 0.10 -19.87
C ILE A 249 -8.48 0.34 -18.38
N THR A 250 -7.38 -0.19 -17.86
CA THR A 250 -7.00 -0.11 -16.45
C THR A 250 -6.02 1.04 -16.23
N TRP A 251 -6.34 1.95 -15.31
CA TRP A 251 -5.40 2.94 -14.82
C TRP A 251 -4.47 2.32 -13.79
N TYR A 252 -3.17 2.53 -13.95
CA TYR A 252 -2.14 2.18 -12.97
C TYR A 252 -1.58 3.46 -12.39
N ILE A 253 -1.78 3.63 -11.10
CA ILE A 253 -1.45 4.83 -10.36
C ILE A 253 -0.36 4.51 -9.34
N VAL A 254 0.69 5.30 -9.33
CA VAL A 254 1.67 5.34 -8.24
C VAL A 254 1.52 6.67 -7.53
N MET A 255 1.58 6.69 -6.21
CA MET A 255 1.45 7.91 -5.43
C MET A 255 2.80 8.44 -4.96
N ASP A 256 2.83 9.74 -4.64
CA ASP A 256 3.91 10.30 -3.83
C ASP A 256 3.84 9.74 -2.40
N ALA A 257 4.99 9.72 -1.73
CA ALA A 257 5.05 9.37 -0.32
C ALA A 257 4.37 10.44 0.55
N LEU A 258 3.77 9.99 1.65
CA LEU A 258 3.22 10.89 2.66
C LEU A 258 4.26 11.35 3.68
N GLU A 259 5.46 10.81 3.66
CA GLU A 259 6.54 11.03 4.63
C GLU A 259 6.77 12.52 4.91
N ASP A 260 6.99 12.86 6.18
CA ASP A 260 7.28 14.23 6.59
C ASP A 260 8.63 14.72 6.03
N GLY A 261 8.66 15.98 5.63
CA GLY A 261 9.88 16.64 5.15
C GLY A 261 10.15 16.49 3.66
N LEU A 262 9.36 15.71 2.94
CA LEU A 262 9.44 15.63 1.47
C LEU A 262 8.73 16.84 0.85
N SER A 263 9.36 17.47 -0.13
CA SER A 263 8.79 18.62 -0.85
C SER A 263 7.61 18.28 -1.74
N ASN A 264 7.48 17.00 -2.11
CA ASN A 264 6.40 16.44 -2.92
C ASN A 264 5.46 15.55 -2.10
N ALA A 265 5.49 15.64 -0.76
CA ALA A 265 4.59 14.83 0.06
C ALA A 265 3.13 15.04 -0.35
N GLY A 266 2.43 13.93 -0.61
CA GLY A 266 1.12 14.02 -1.22
C GLY A 266 0.25 12.78 -1.01
N TYR A 267 -0.93 12.83 -1.62
CA TYR A 267 -1.92 11.76 -1.60
C TYR A 267 -2.75 11.77 -2.88
N LEU A 268 -3.46 10.69 -3.13
CA LEU A 268 -4.39 10.56 -4.25
C LEU A 268 -5.81 10.87 -3.77
N ARG A 269 -6.52 11.72 -4.52
CA ARG A 269 -7.97 11.89 -4.44
C ARG A 269 -8.62 11.15 -5.59
N LEU A 270 -9.44 10.16 -5.28
CA LEU A 270 -10.28 9.41 -6.20
C LEU A 270 -11.73 9.83 -6.01
N THR A 271 -12.36 10.32 -7.06
CA THR A 271 -13.74 10.81 -7.02
C THR A 271 -14.59 10.11 -8.06
N ILE A 272 -15.77 9.68 -7.68
CA ILE A 272 -16.82 9.25 -8.58
C ILE A 272 -17.84 10.39 -8.65
N THR A 273 -18.16 10.84 -9.86
CA THR A 273 -19.17 11.89 -10.12
C THR A 273 -20.06 11.44 -11.27
N ASN A 274 -21.35 11.31 -11.01
CA ASN A 274 -22.32 10.77 -11.96
C ASN A 274 -21.87 9.42 -12.58
N GLY A 275 -21.29 8.55 -11.76
CA GLY A 275 -20.77 7.26 -12.17
C GLY A 275 -19.43 7.29 -12.92
N ASN A 276 -18.84 8.46 -13.17
CA ASN A 276 -17.57 8.61 -13.86
C ASN A 276 -16.41 8.72 -12.85
N LEU A 277 -15.31 8.06 -13.18
CA LEU A 277 -14.09 8.01 -12.40
C LEU A 277 -13.17 9.20 -12.73
N HIS A 278 -12.74 9.93 -11.70
CA HIS A 278 -11.75 10.99 -11.75
C HIS A 278 -10.70 10.79 -10.66
N PHE A 279 -9.47 11.21 -10.93
CA PHE A 279 -8.43 11.20 -9.89
C PHE A 279 -7.51 12.42 -10.03
N THR A 280 -6.95 12.85 -8.91
CA THR A 280 -5.97 13.94 -8.83
C THR A 280 -4.90 13.61 -7.79
N PHE A 281 -3.64 13.95 -8.09
CA PHE A 281 -2.56 13.97 -7.11
C PHE A 281 -2.60 15.31 -6.37
N GLU A 282 -2.67 15.27 -5.05
CA GLU A 282 -2.71 16.44 -4.19
C GLU A 282 -1.49 16.47 -3.27
N HIS A 283 -0.94 17.66 -3.05
CA HIS A 283 0.24 17.90 -2.22
C HIS A 283 -0.11 18.81 -1.03
N PHE A 284 0.76 18.80 -0.01
CA PHE A 284 0.59 19.61 1.20
C PHE A 284 1.17 21.02 1.06
#